data_cf1042d4473936a96716db108fdfcfdc
#
_entry.id   cf1042d4473936a96716db108fdfcfdc
#
_cell.length_a   1.000
_cell.length_b   1.000
_cell.length_c   1.000
_cell.angle_alpha   90.00
_cell.angle_beta   90.00
_cell.angle_gamma   90.00
#
_symmetry.space_group_name_H-M   'P 1'
#
loop_
_entity.id
_entity.type
_entity.pdbx_description
1 polymer ?
#
loop_
_entity_poly.entity_id
_entity_poly.type
_entity_poly.pdbx_seq_one_letter_code
_entity_poly.pdbx_strand_id
1 'polypeptide(L)' 'LLQGDLAEAWREGDTDYATVAMRYSLVDKTIERASGRVVEGGDQPQEVTDVWTFVRPRGGKWELSAIQQI' A
#
# COMPACT_ATOMS: atom_id res chain seq x y z
N LEU A 1 5.12 -10.26 3.82
CA LEU A 1 5.66 -9.44 4.90
C LEU A 1 5.28 -7.98 4.68
N LEU A 2 4.63 -7.38 5.66
CA LEU A 2 4.19 -5.99 5.59
C LEU A 2 5.04 -5.12 6.50
N GLN A 3 5.55 -4.03 5.95
CA GLN A 3 6.28 -3.03 6.71
C GLN A 3 5.66 -1.66 6.46
N GLY A 4 5.33 -0.95 7.51
CA GLY A 4 4.78 0.40 7.41
C GLY A 4 5.76 1.43 7.93
N ASP A 5 5.96 2.49 7.16
CA ASP A 5 6.79 3.62 7.54
C ASP A 5 5.96 4.90 7.45
N LEU A 6 5.99 5.69 8.50
CA LEU A 6 5.36 7.00 8.46
C LEU A 6 6.20 7.93 7.59
N ALA A 7 5.62 8.39 6.51
CA ALA A 7 6.30 9.28 5.59
C ALA A 7 6.20 10.73 6.04
N GLU A 8 5.01 11.21 6.40
CA GLU A 8 4.78 12.62 6.61
C GLU A 8 3.48 12.89 7.36
N ALA A 9 3.46 13.96 8.13
CA ALA A 9 2.23 14.45 8.73
C ALA A 9 2.24 15.98 8.69
N TRP A 10 1.10 16.57 8.40
CA TRP A 10 1.01 18.04 8.32
C TRP A 10 -0.43 18.49 8.60
N ARG A 11 -0.60 19.79 8.75
CA ARG A 11 -1.90 20.41 8.97
C ARG A 11 -2.11 21.55 7.97
N GLU A 12 -3.29 21.58 7.39
CA GLU A 12 -3.74 22.68 6.55
C GLU A 12 -5.07 23.19 7.07
N GLY A 13 -5.09 24.45 7.52
CA GLY A 13 -6.29 25.02 8.14
C GLY A 13 -6.69 24.19 9.36
N ASP A 14 -7.88 23.64 9.35
CA ASP A 14 -8.44 22.84 10.45
C ASP A 14 -8.32 21.32 10.19
N THR A 15 -7.60 20.93 9.16
CA THR A 15 -7.53 19.53 8.76
C THR A 15 -6.11 19.00 8.95
N ASP A 16 -6.00 17.87 9.61
CA ASP A 16 -4.75 17.14 9.75
C ASP A 16 -4.64 16.09 8.65
N TYR A 17 -3.43 15.95 8.14
CA TYR A 17 -3.10 14.96 7.11
C TYR A 17 -1.95 14.10 7.57
N ALA A 18 -1.94 12.87 7.15
CA ALA A 18 -0.81 11.97 7.37
C ALA A 18 -0.69 11.01 6.19
N THR A 19 0.55 10.77 5.77
CA THR A 19 0.83 9.75 4.76
C THR A 19 1.69 8.65 5.38
N VAL A 20 1.36 7.41 5.03
CA VAL A 20 2.10 6.23 5.46
C VAL A 20 2.51 5.46 4.23
N ALA A 21 3.80 5.22 4.09
CA ALA A 21 4.31 4.35 3.04
C ALA A 21 4.32 2.92 3.58
N MET A 22 3.70 2.01 2.85
CA MET A 22 3.64 0.60 3.20
C MET A 22 4.33 -0.21 2.13
N ARG A 23 5.36 -0.95 2.52
CA ARG A 23 6.07 -1.86 1.63
C ARG A 23 5.72 -3.30 1.98
N TYR A 24 5.44 -4.08 0.97
CA TYR A 24 5.17 -5.49 1.14
C TYR A 24 5.69 -6.28 -0.05
N SER A 25 5.97 -7.53 0.21
CA SER A 25 6.43 -8.45 -0.83
C SER A 25 5.33 -9.41 -1.17
N LEU A 26 5.14 -9.65 -2.45
CA LEU A 26 4.22 -10.66 -2.92
C LEU A 26 4.85 -11.49 -4.02
N VAL A 27 4.46 -12.75 -4.07
CA VAL A 27 4.87 -13.66 -5.11
C VAL A 27 3.68 -13.87 -6.03
N ASP A 28 3.85 -13.48 -7.29
CA ASP A 28 2.80 -13.61 -8.29
C ASP A 28 3.15 -14.75 -9.23
N LYS A 29 2.28 -15.74 -9.28
CA LYS A 29 2.46 -16.91 -10.12
C LYS A 29 1.19 -17.20 -10.89
N THR A 30 1.35 -17.49 -12.17
CA THR A 30 0.26 -18.00 -12.99
C THR A 30 0.50 -19.48 -13.25
N ILE A 31 -0.46 -20.31 -12.92
CA ILE A 31 -0.38 -21.75 -13.08
C ILE A 31 -1.29 -22.18 -14.22
N GLU A 32 -0.74 -22.93 -15.17
CA GLU A 32 -1.54 -23.53 -16.23
C GLU A 32 -2.40 -24.65 -15.66
N ARG A 33 -3.71 -24.55 -15.84
CA ARG A 33 -4.66 -25.50 -15.23
C ARG A 33 -4.53 -26.92 -15.77
N ALA A 34 -4.21 -27.04 -17.04
CA ALA A 34 -4.15 -28.35 -17.70
C ALA A 34 -2.96 -29.18 -17.25
N SER A 35 -1.82 -28.55 -17.00
CA SER A 35 -0.59 -29.25 -16.63
C SER A 35 -0.11 -28.97 -15.21
N GLY A 36 -0.69 -27.97 -14.55
CA GLY A 36 -0.20 -27.52 -13.26
C GLY A 36 1.13 -26.79 -13.32
N ARG A 37 1.60 -26.48 -14.52
CA ARG A 37 2.88 -25.84 -14.70
C ARG A 37 2.78 -24.33 -14.53
N VAL A 38 3.78 -23.74 -13.90
CA VAL A 38 3.88 -22.28 -13.80
C VAL A 38 4.27 -21.76 -15.17
N VAL A 39 3.41 -20.94 -15.79
CA VAL A 39 3.63 -20.42 -17.14
C VAL A 39 4.00 -18.94 -17.13
N GLU A 40 3.78 -18.28 -16.04
CA GLU A 40 3.99 -16.84 -15.92
C GLU A 40 4.32 -16.45 -14.48
N GLY A 41 5.00 -15.32 -14.32
CA GLY A 41 5.46 -14.92 -13.01
C GLY A 41 6.75 -15.65 -12.64
N GLY A 42 7.17 -15.55 -11.43
CA GLY A 42 8.39 -16.17 -10.96
C GLY A 42 8.31 -16.56 -9.51
N ASP A 43 9.38 -17.20 -9.06
CA ASP A 43 9.53 -17.56 -7.66
C ASP A 43 10.06 -16.41 -6.82
N GLN A 44 10.47 -15.32 -7.46
CA GLN A 44 11.01 -14.17 -6.76
C GLN A 44 9.90 -13.24 -6.29
N PRO A 45 9.91 -12.82 -5.03
CA PRO A 45 8.92 -11.87 -4.53
C PRO A 45 9.13 -10.50 -5.20
N GLN A 46 8.03 -9.85 -5.50
CA GLN A 46 8.03 -8.47 -5.96
C GLN A 46 7.76 -7.57 -4.76
N GLU A 47 8.56 -6.52 -4.65
CA GLU A 47 8.33 -5.50 -3.64
C GLU A 47 7.38 -4.45 -4.19
N VAL A 48 6.33 -4.18 -3.44
CA VAL A 48 5.31 -3.21 -3.80
C VAL A 48 5.25 -2.15 -2.70
N THR A 49 5.15 -0.89 -3.11
CA THR A 49 5.02 0.23 -2.17
C THR A 49 3.71 0.94 -2.43
N ASP A 50 2.88 1.03 -1.39
CA ASP A 50 1.67 1.84 -1.40
C ASP A 50 1.87 3.04 -0.49
N VAL A 51 1.34 4.19 -0.91
CA VAL A 51 1.29 5.38 -0.07
C VAL A 51 -0.17 5.65 0.28
N TRP A 52 -0.48 5.56 1.56
CA TRP A 52 -1.82 5.77 2.08
C TRP A 52 -1.90 7.16 2.70
N THR A 53 -2.88 7.93 2.28
CA THR A 53 -3.12 9.28 2.79
C THR A 53 -4.37 9.28 3.65
N PHE A 54 -4.21 9.75 4.87
CA PHE A 54 -5.29 9.88 5.84
C PHE A 54 -5.57 11.36 6.10
N VAL A 55 -6.82 11.68 6.34
CA VAL A 55 -7.24 13.02 6.74
C VAL A 55 -8.06 12.98 8.02
N ARG A 56 -7.95 14.01 8.81
CA ARG A 56 -8.76 14.20 10.01
C ARG A 56 -9.27 15.62 10.03
N PRO A 57 -10.56 15.85 9.74
CA PRO A 57 -11.16 17.17 9.91
C PRO A 57 -11.18 17.55 11.39
N ARG A 58 -11.26 18.83 11.66
CA ARG A 58 -11.28 19.33 13.02
C ARG A 58 -12.43 18.70 13.81
N GLY A 59 -12.10 18.12 14.95
CA GLY A 59 -13.06 17.43 15.80
C GLY A 59 -13.56 16.10 15.23
N GLY A 60 -13.00 15.66 14.11
CA GLY A 60 -13.39 14.41 13.47
C GLY A 60 -12.43 13.27 13.75
N LYS A 61 -12.66 12.18 13.05
CA LYS A 61 -11.84 10.98 13.12
C LYS A 61 -10.95 10.90 11.89
N TRP A 62 -9.87 10.12 12.01
CA TRP A 62 -9.03 9.82 10.87
C TRP A 62 -9.79 9.00 9.84
N GLU A 63 -9.71 9.43 8.59
CA GLU A 63 -10.34 8.75 7.46
C GLU A 63 -9.30 8.53 6.36
N LEU A 64 -9.42 7.40 5.68
CA LEU A 64 -8.58 7.13 4.52
C LEU A 64 -9.05 8.00 3.35
N SER A 65 -8.15 8.80 2.80
CA SER A 65 -8.46 9.72 1.70
C SER A 65 -8.00 9.20 0.36
N ALA A 66 -6.81 8.61 0.29
CA ALA A 66 -6.25 8.17 -0.98
C ALA A 66 -5.25 7.04 -0.77
N ILE A 67 -5.14 6.19 -1.77
CA ILE A 67 -4.11 5.16 -1.85
C ILE A 67 -3.45 5.31 -3.21
N GLN A 68 -2.12 5.43 -3.20
CA GLN A 68 -1.32 5.48 -4.42
C GLN A 68 -0.32 4.34 -4.40
N GLN A 69 -0.18 3.69 -5.52
CA GLN A 69 0.85 2.67 -5.72
C GLN A 69 2.00 3.26 -6.52
N ILE A 70 3.19 3.05 -6.02
CA ILE A 70 4.41 3.53 -6.67
C ILE A 70 5.07 2.41 -7.48
#